data_d57a195b951c5f0de61d9a70bb97a91f
#
_entry.id   d57a195b951c5f0de61d9a70bb97a91f
#
_cell.length_a   1.000
_cell.length_b   1.000
_cell.length_c   1.000
_cell.angle_alpha   90.00
_cell.angle_beta   90.00
_cell.angle_gamma   90.00
#
_symmetry.space_group_name_H-M   'P 1'
#
loop_
_entity.id
_entity.type
_entity.pdbx_description
1 polymer ?
#
loop_
_entity_poly.entity_id
_entity_poly.type
_entity_poly.pdbx_seq_one_letter_code
_entity_poly.pdbx_strand_id
1 'polypeptide(L)'
;MQNDSLKILGVPPNVWTVDETTVDITRQPLRTKLVVIKTETKTINLDLAKTVIQVIDMQNDFCYPDGWLGHIGVDVTPARSPIQPLINLLPKLRSQNVPIIWQNWENRPDLKNIVHR
;
A
#
# COMPACT_ATOMS: atom_id res chain seq x y z
N MET A 1 -5.68 -40.08 -15.89
CA MET A 1 -6.00 -38.64 -16.12
C MET A 1 -5.66 -37.93 -14.82
N GLN A 2 -4.49 -37.25 -14.79
CA GLN A 2 -4.09 -36.46 -13.63
C GLN A 2 -5.04 -35.28 -13.52
N ASN A 3 -5.61 -35.13 -12.35
CA ASN A 3 -6.51 -34.03 -12.02
C ASN A 3 -5.62 -32.79 -11.87
N ASP A 4 -5.57 -31.99 -12.93
CA ASP A 4 -4.85 -30.71 -12.92
C ASP A 4 -5.50 -29.82 -11.87
N SER A 5 -4.83 -29.74 -10.72
CA SER A 5 -5.33 -28.97 -9.60
C SER A 5 -5.22 -27.48 -9.90
N LEU A 6 -6.35 -26.85 -10.13
CA LEU A 6 -6.47 -25.39 -10.18
C LEU A 6 -5.77 -24.78 -8.94
N LYS A 7 -4.76 -23.99 -9.19
CA LYS A 7 -4.05 -23.27 -8.12
C LYS A 7 -4.68 -21.90 -7.93
N ILE A 8 -4.88 -21.52 -6.68
CA ILE A 8 -5.35 -20.19 -6.30
C ILE A 8 -4.15 -19.43 -5.74
N LEU A 9 -3.83 -18.30 -6.35
CA LEU A 9 -2.76 -17.38 -5.93
C LEU A 9 -3.35 -16.07 -5.43
N GLY A 10 -2.76 -15.51 -4.38
CA GLY A 10 -3.19 -14.24 -3.81
C GLY A 10 -4.17 -14.39 -2.64
N VAL A 11 -4.74 -13.29 -2.22
CA VAL A 11 -5.67 -13.20 -1.08
C VAL A 11 -6.99 -12.59 -1.56
N PRO A 12 -8.16 -13.21 -1.24
CA PRO A 12 -9.44 -12.63 -1.61
C PRO A 12 -9.59 -11.17 -1.16
N PRO A 13 -10.18 -10.30 -1.97
CA PRO A 13 -10.80 -10.55 -3.27
C PRO A 13 -9.82 -10.53 -4.46
N ASN A 14 -8.51 -10.39 -4.23
CA ASN A 14 -7.48 -10.27 -5.26
C ASN A 14 -6.80 -11.63 -5.46
N VAL A 15 -7.52 -12.58 -6.02
CA VAL A 15 -7.01 -13.90 -6.33
C VAL A 15 -6.90 -14.11 -7.84
N TRP A 16 -5.96 -14.94 -8.23
CA TRP A 16 -5.80 -15.47 -9.58
C TRP A 16 -6.03 -16.98 -9.52
N THR A 17 -6.56 -17.53 -10.58
CA THR A 17 -6.63 -18.98 -10.75
C THR A 17 -5.71 -19.39 -11.87
N VAL A 18 -4.95 -20.46 -11.65
CA VAL A 18 -3.91 -20.93 -12.59
C VAL A 18 -4.05 -22.42 -12.77
N ASP A 19 -4.12 -22.85 -14.02
CA ASP A 19 -3.95 -24.24 -14.43
C ASP A 19 -2.75 -24.38 -15.39
N GLU A 20 -2.58 -25.52 -16.07
CA GLU A 20 -1.45 -25.74 -16.98
C GLU A 20 -1.46 -24.82 -18.22
N THR A 21 -2.60 -24.33 -18.63
CA THR A 21 -2.79 -23.62 -19.90
C THR A 21 -3.25 -22.19 -19.72
N THR A 22 -3.81 -21.86 -18.56
CA THR A 22 -4.54 -20.62 -18.35
C THR A 22 -4.14 -19.96 -17.05
N VAL A 23 -3.95 -18.67 -17.09
CA VAL A 23 -3.92 -17.80 -15.92
C VAL A 23 -5.12 -16.87 -16.01
N ASP A 24 -6.09 -17.05 -15.13
CA ASP A 24 -7.25 -16.18 -15.04
C ASP A 24 -7.04 -15.14 -13.95
N ILE A 25 -6.91 -13.90 -14.37
CA ILE A 25 -6.75 -12.72 -13.51
C ILE A 25 -8.03 -11.86 -13.45
N THR A 26 -9.14 -12.37 -13.98
CA THR A 26 -10.41 -11.64 -13.93
C THR A 26 -10.91 -11.52 -12.49
N ARG A 27 -11.58 -10.43 -12.22
CA ARG A 27 -12.15 -10.14 -10.90
C ARG A 27 -13.65 -10.05 -11.00
N GLN A 28 -14.32 -10.67 -10.06
CA GLN A 28 -15.76 -10.49 -9.92
C GLN A 28 -16.08 -9.03 -9.57
N PRO A 29 -17.17 -8.46 -10.09
CA PRO A 29 -17.61 -7.12 -9.73
C PRO A 29 -17.83 -7.02 -8.22
N LEU A 30 -17.18 -6.06 -7.61
CA LEU A 30 -17.37 -5.76 -6.19
C LEU A 30 -18.56 -4.80 -6.02
N ARG A 31 -19.34 -4.99 -4.95
CA ARG A 31 -20.36 -4.01 -4.57
C ARG A 31 -19.67 -2.70 -4.20
N THR A 32 -20.18 -1.61 -4.73
CA THR A 32 -19.71 -0.26 -4.39
C THR A 32 -19.82 -0.01 -2.89
N LYS A 33 -18.73 0.46 -2.29
CA LYS A 33 -18.67 0.94 -0.91
C LYS A 33 -18.46 2.45 -0.92
N LEU A 34 -19.53 3.19 -1.08
CA LEU A 34 -19.46 4.65 -1.20
C LEU A 34 -19.10 5.31 0.13
N VAL A 35 -18.08 6.17 0.08
CA VAL A 35 -17.75 7.13 1.13
C VAL A 35 -17.76 8.53 0.52
N VAL A 36 -18.39 9.45 1.23
CA VAL A 36 -18.49 10.86 0.84
C VAL A 36 -17.51 11.68 1.70
N ILE A 37 -16.56 12.31 1.05
CA ILE A 37 -15.55 13.15 1.71
C ILE A 37 -15.82 14.61 1.32
N LYS A 38 -16.11 15.42 2.32
CA LYS A 38 -16.24 16.87 2.14
C LYS A 38 -14.85 17.49 2.27
N THR A 39 -14.43 18.22 1.25
CA THR A 39 -13.22 19.02 1.25
C THR A 39 -13.56 20.50 1.22
N GLU A 40 -12.58 21.37 1.32
CA GLU A 40 -12.78 22.83 1.27
C GLU A 40 -13.42 23.30 -0.03
N THR A 41 -13.09 22.66 -1.14
CA THR A 41 -13.52 23.11 -2.48
C THR A 41 -14.55 22.21 -3.13
N LYS A 42 -14.57 20.90 -2.80
CA LYS A 42 -15.42 19.91 -3.48
C LYS A 42 -15.89 18.82 -2.54
N THR A 43 -16.92 18.12 -2.92
CA THR A 43 -17.28 16.82 -2.33
C THR A 43 -16.75 15.71 -3.22
N ILE A 44 -16.05 14.75 -2.62
CA ILE A 44 -15.50 13.60 -3.32
C ILE A 44 -16.32 12.36 -2.93
N ASN A 45 -16.86 11.70 -3.93
CA ASN A 45 -17.48 10.39 -3.79
C ASN A 45 -16.44 9.32 -4.12
N LEU A 46 -16.06 8.52 -3.12
CA LEU A 46 -15.01 7.51 -3.24
C LEU A 46 -15.61 6.12 -3.06
N ASP A 47 -15.27 5.20 -3.96
CA ASP A 47 -15.62 3.79 -3.85
C ASP A 47 -14.48 3.02 -3.16
N LEU A 48 -14.66 2.66 -1.89
CA LEU A 48 -13.66 1.91 -1.13
C LEU A 48 -13.39 0.51 -1.69
N ALA A 49 -14.34 -0.08 -2.43
CA ALA A 49 -14.14 -1.38 -3.08
C ALA A 49 -13.12 -1.30 -4.23
N LYS A 50 -12.87 -0.10 -4.76
CA LYS A 50 -11.93 0.19 -5.86
C LYS A 50 -10.76 1.06 -5.41
N THR A 51 -10.55 1.17 -4.10
CA THR A 51 -9.53 2.04 -3.50
C THR A 51 -8.40 1.22 -2.92
N VAL A 52 -7.20 1.71 -3.04
CA VAL A 52 -6.00 1.25 -2.35
C VAL A 52 -5.33 2.46 -1.69
N ILE A 53 -4.78 2.27 -0.52
CA ILE A 53 -3.94 3.26 0.14
C ILE A 53 -2.49 2.86 -0.06
N GLN A 54 -1.69 3.80 -0.53
CA GLN A 54 -0.25 3.65 -0.62
C GLN A 54 0.39 4.57 0.43
N VAL A 55 1.15 3.99 1.36
CA VAL A 55 1.93 4.69 2.38
C VAL A 55 3.38 4.67 1.92
N ILE A 56 3.91 5.86 1.61
CA ILE A 56 5.21 6.01 0.96
C ILE A 56 6.19 6.62 1.95
N ASP A 57 7.37 6.00 2.09
CA ASP A 57 8.53 6.50 2.83
C ASP A 57 8.26 6.84 4.31
N MET A 58 7.20 6.28 4.90
CA MET A 58 6.93 6.41 6.34
C MET A 58 7.82 5.45 7.14
N GLN A 59 9.12 5.68 7.07
CA GLN A 59 10.17 4.86 7.69
C GLN A 59 11.07 5.70 8.59
N ASN A 60 11.80 5.04 9.48
CA ASN A 60 12.64 5.70 10.48
C ASN A 60 13.71 6.60 9.85
N ASP A 61 14.27 6.19 8.70
CA ASP A 61 15.28 6.99 7.99
C ASP A 61 14.82 8.40 7.65
N PHE A 62 13.52 8.60 7.43
CA PHE A 62 12.93 9.89 7.07
C PHE A 62 12.15 10.55 8.20
N CYS A 63 11.58 9.75 9.11
CA CYS A 63 10.67 10.25 10.13
C CYS A 63 11.25 10.28 11.53
N TYR A 64 12.42 9.68 11.79
CA TYR A 64 12.99 9.61 13.12
C TYR A 64 14.19 10.57 13.24
N PRO A 65 14.33 11.31 14.38
CA PRO A 65 15.44 12.25 14.56
C PRO A 65 16.83 11.61 14.44
N ASP A 66 16.97 10.35 14.87
CA ASP A 66 18.21 9.58 14.75
C ASP A 66 18.26 8.73 13.48
N GLY A 67 17.29 8.91 12.56
CA GLY A 67 17.31 8.29 11.22
C GLY A 67 18.26 9.01 10.29
N TRP A 68 18.34 8.53 9.03
CA TRP A 68 19.29 9.06 8.06
C TRP A 68 19.16 10.57 7.85
N LEU A 69 17.96 11.11 7.64
CA LEU A 69 17.76 12.54 7.44
C LEU A 69 18.14 13.36 8.67
N GLY A 70 17.73 12.92 9.85
CA GLY A 70 18.10 13.60 11.11
C GLY A 70 19.62 13.58 11.34
N HIS A 71 20.27 12.46 11.03
CA HIS A 71 21.71 12.31 11.17
C HIS A 71 22.52 13.26 10.27
N ILE A 72 22.02 13.59 9.09
CA ILE A 72 22.63 14.57 8.18
C ILE A 72 22.16 16.02 8.45
N GLY A 73 21.46 16.27 9.57
CA GLY A 73 21.06 17.60 10.02
C GLY A 73 19.76 18.14 9.43
N VAL A 74 18.93 17.29 8.79
CA VAL A 74 17.62 17.69 8.27
C VAL A 74 16.59 17.67 9.40
N ASP A 75 15.77 18.72 9.51
CA ASP A 75 14.61 18.71 10.41
C ASP A 75 13.55 17.75 9.90
N VAL A 76 13.34 16.65 10.61
CA VAL A 76 12.36 15.61 10.29
C VAL A 76 10.95 15.90 10.84
N THR A 77 10.76 16.99 11.56
CA THR A 77 9.47 17.35 12.18
C THR A 77 8.32 17.39 11.17
N PRO A 78 8.48 17.99 9.98
CA PRO A 78 7.43 18.01 8.97
C PRO A 78 7.07 16.60 8.45
N ALA A 79 8.07 15.72 8.27
CA ALA A 79 7.87 14.35 7.82
C ALA A 79 7.10 13.48 8.82
N ARG A 80 7.04 13.88 10.09
CA ARG A 80 6.31 13.18 11.16
C ARG A 80 4.83 13.55 11.22
N SER A 81 4.42 14.63 10.58
CA SER A 81 3.03 15.12 10.63
C SER A 81 1.99 14.08 10.20
N PRO A 82 2.23 13.17 9.22
CA PRO A 82 1.27 12.16 8.84
C PRO A 82 1.13 11.00 9.83
N ILE A 83 2.03 10.83 10.81
CA ILE A 83 2.05 9.64 11.69
C ILE A 83 0.73 9.49 12.43
N GLN A 84 0.29 10.52 13.14
CA GLN A 84 -0.94 10.43 13.93
C GLN A 84 -2.21 10.28 13.06
N PRO A 85 -2.37 11.00 11.95
CA PRO A 85 -3.43 10.73 11.00
C PRO A 85 -3.44 9.28 10.49
N LEU A 86 -2.29 8.71 10.16
CA LEU A 86 -2.18 7.32 9.70
C LEU A 86 -2.54 6.30 10.80
N ILE A 87 -2.09 6.52 12.04
CA ILE A 87 -2.47 5.68 13.20
C ILE A 87 -3.99 5.61 13.33
N ASN A 88 -4.69 6.71 13.09
CA ASN A 88 -6.13 6.79 13.20
C ASN A 88 -6.88 6.23 11.97
N LEU A 89 -6.30 6.37 10.78
CA LEU A 89 -6.93 6.04 9.51
C LEU A 89 -6.75 4.55 9.14
N LEU A 90 -5.53 4.02 9.24
CA LEU A 90 -5.22 2.69 8.72
C LEU A 90 -6.03 1.56 9.36
N PRO A 91 -6.32 1.54 10.69
CA PRO A 91 -7.18 0.53 11.27
C PRO A 91 -8.61 0.57 10.70
N LYS A 92 -9.14 1.76 10.45
CA LYS A 92 -10.48 1.94 9.85
C LYS A 92 -10.53 1.42 8.41
N LEU A 93 -9.49 1.68 7.62
CA LEU A 93 -9.40 1.16 6.25
C LEU A 93 -9.25 -0.36 6.23
N ARG A 94 -8.45 -0.93 7.14
CA ARG A 94 -8.34 -2.39 7.29
C ARG A 94 -9.67 -3.03 7.63
N SER A 95 -10.45 -2.45 8.53
CA SER A 95 -11.78 -2.97 8.88
C SER A 95 -12.76 -2.93 7.72
N GLN A 96 -12.50 -2.12 6.70
CA GLN A 96 -13.26 -2.05 5.45
C GLN A 96 -12.66 -2.91 4.33
N ASN A 97 -11.62 -3.69 4.61
CA ASN A 97 -10.87 -4.48 3.62
C ASN A 97 -10.26 -3.64 2.49
N VAL A 98 -9.89 -2.39 2.78
CA VAL A 98 -9.13 -1.57 1.83
C VAL A 98 -7.67 -2.02 1.86
N PRO A 99 -7.08 -2.42 0.73
CA PRO A 99 -5.68 -2.80 0.67
C PRO A 99 -4.77 -1.63 1.04
N ILE A 100 -3.71 -1.94 1.78
CA ILE A 100 -2.68 -0.97 2.17
C ILE A 100 -1.35 -1.45 1.60
N ILE A 101 -0.72 -0.61 0.79
CA ILE A 101 0.60 -0.85 0.23
C ILE A 101 1.59 0.01 1.00
N TRP A 102 2.63 -0.61 1.55
CA TRP A 102 3.77 0.08 2.12
C TRP A 102 4.87 0.12 1.08
N GLN A 103 5.31 1.31 0.74
CA GLN A 103 6.44 1.53 -0.17
C GLN A 103 7.54 2.21 0.63
N ASN A 104 8.66 1.52 0.77
CA ASN A 104 9.84 2.00 1.47
C ASN A 104 10.99 2.13 0.49
N TRP A 105 11.83 3.13 0.72
CA TRP A 105 13.13 3.22 0.07
C TRP A 105 14.11 2.28 0.76
N GLU A 106 14.85 1.52 -0.01
CA GLU A 106 15.82 0.56 0.51
C GLU A 106 16.99 0.38 -0.46
N ASN A 107 18.16 0.17 0.10
CA ASN A 107 19.31 -0.28 -0.66
C ASN A 107 19.37 -1.80 -0.68
N ARG A 108 19.72 -2.36 -1.83
CA ARG A 108 19.97 -3.79 -1.93
C ARG A 108 21.15 -4.17 -1.03
N PRO A 109 21.15 -5.36 -0.41
CA PRO A 109 22.28 -5.81 0.41
C PRO A 109 23.61 -5.85 -0.35
N ASP A 110 23.57 -6.10 -1.67
CA ASP A 110 24.74 -6.11 -2.54
C ASP A 110 25.13 -4.73 -3.09
N LEU A 111 24.40 -3.66 -2.71
CA LEU A 111 24.62 -2.26 -3.07
C LEU A 111 24.68 -1.97 -4.59
N LYS A 112 24.27 -2.91 -5.44
CA LYS A 112 24.31 -2.74 -6.92
C LYS A 112 23.34 -1.69 -7.46
N ASN A 113 22.38 -1.25 -6.64
CA ASN A 113 21.47 -0.16 -6.98
C ASN A 113 22.04 1.23 -6.63
N ILE A 114 23.23 1.30 -6.02
CA ILE A 114 23.91 2.55 -5.71
C ILE A 114 24.95 2.82 -6.79
N VAL A 115 24.85 3.98 -7.43
CA VAL A 115 25.88 4.43 -8.37
C VAL A 115 27.08 4.92 -7.56
N HIS A 116 28.21 4.23 -7.66
CA HIS A 116 29.45 4.76 -7.15
C HIS A 116 29.87 5.93 -8.04
N ARG A 117 29.95 7.10 -7.48
CA ARG A 117 30.55 8.29 -8.11
C ARG A 117 32.03 8.33 -7.82
#